data_81dac5c2c935925ab9da74aaa0dfbe79
#
_entry.id   81dac5c2c935925ab9da74aaa0dfbe79
#
_cell.length_a   1.000
_cell.length_b   1.000
_cell.length_c   1.000
_cell.angle_alpha   90.00
_cell.angle_beta   90.00
_cell.angle_gamma   90.00
#
_symmetry.space_group_name_H-M   'P 1'
#
loop_
_entity.id
_entity.type
_entity.pdbx_description
1 polymer ?
#
loop_
_entity_poly.entity_id
_entity_poly.type
_entity_poly.pdbx_seq_one_letter_code
_entity_poly.pdbx_strand_id
1 'polypeptide(L)'
;MDKQITSLLNFIDNSPCNFYAVNTAKKMLEENGFTEKLLGNEIEAKPGEKFYFTKNDSAIFAITVGKKPIAETGLKIVAAHSDSPCFRVKPHAEMLCEGGIVKLNTEVYGGPVLYTWFDRPLSLAGRVLLKGEDAMHPITRLVKIDRPLFSISHLAIHFNRQVNEGNKISKQKDMLPIIAKVTEKLEAENMLLRLVAEELNVDMAAILDFDLLVYNTEKSCTFGLHDEFISAGRLDDLSMMHAALEAIVDVKDEDATCVAAIFDNEETGSGTKQGAGSPVLSNVIQRMVESQGGNYDAFCRALAKSFLVSADNAHAFHPNYAEKYDPTNHPSLGYGPCIKINANCKYMSDAHSAAIFKALCAEAGSPCQYFVNHSDVAGGSTLGNILTGQIDIEGVDVGNPLLAMHSVRETGSVDDHINMIKVFKQFFS
;
A
#
# COMPACT_ATOMS: atom_id res chain seq x y z
N MET A 1 -17.03 -18.71 -0.92
CA MET A 1 -16.06 -17.64 -0.53
C MET A 1 -16.85 -16.40 -0.16
N ASP A 2 -16.50 -15.72 0.91
CA ASP A 2 -17.12 -14.47 1.32
C ASP A 2 -16.95 -13.39 0.23
N LYS A 3 -17.96 -12.50 0.09
CA LYS A 3 -17.96 -11.44 -0.95
C LYS A 3 -16.80 -10.44 -0.73
N GLN A 4 -16.51 -10.10 0.52
CA GLN A 4 -15.44 -9.15 0.86
C GLN A 4 -14.06 -9.76 0.57
N ILE A 5 -13.88 -11.06 0.79
CA ILE A 5 -12.64 -11.76 0.45
C ILE A 5 -12.47 -11.86 -1.08
N THR A 6 -13.54 -12.15 -1.81
CA THR A 6 -13.49 -12.14 -3.28
C THR A 6 -13.11 -10.75 -3.81
N SER A 7 -13.65 -9.68 -3.19
CA SER A 7 -13.32 -8.28 -3.49
C SER A 7 -11.83 -8.01 -3.23
N LEU A 8 -11.31 -8.40 -2.06
CA LEU A 8 -9.90 -8.24 -1.72
C LEU A 8 -8.96 -8.94 -2.71
N LEU A 9 -9.21 -10.22 -3.02
CA LEU A 9 -8.35 -10.98 -3.94
C LEU A 9 -8.34 -10.34 -5.34
N ASN A 10 -9.50 -9.89 -5.83
CA ASN A 10 -9.60 -9.15 -7.08
C ASN A 10 -8.88 -7.80 -7.02
N PHE A 11 -9.01 -7.07 -5.91
CA PHE A 11 -8.33 -5.80 -5.69
C PHE A 11 -6.81 -5.96 -5.79
N ILE A 12 -6.24 -6.94 -5.08
CA ILE A 12 -4.80 -7.25 -5.07
C ILE A 12 -4.32 -7.68 -6.47
N ASP A 13 -5.05 -8.57 -7.14
CA ASP A 13 -4.70 -9.08 -8.47
C ASP A 13 -4.72 -7.99 -9.57
N ASN A 14 -5.56 -6.97 -9.39
CA ASN A 14 -5.61 -5.80 -10.27
C ASN A 14 -4.65 -4.68 -9.85
N SER A 15 -3.96 -4.81 -8.73
CA SER A 15 -3.06 -3.83 -8.14
C SER A 15 -1.62 -4.33 -8.05
N PRO A 16 -0.95 -4.66 -9.18
CA PRO A 16 0.42 -5.20 -9.19
C PRO A 16 1.48 -4.22 -8.66
N CYS A 17 1.17 -2.93 -8.57
CA CYS A 17 2.01 -1.87 -8.01
C CYS A 17 1.15 -0.71 -7.51
N ASN A 18 1.77 0.27 -6.82
CA ASN A 18 1.11 1.45 -6.25
C ASN A 18 0.27 2.24 -7.27
N PHE A 19 0.76 2.47 -8.50
CA PHE A 19 -0.02 3.16 -9.55
C PHE A 19 -1.30 2.42 -9.91
N TYR A 20 -1.24 1.10 -10.00
CA TYR A 20 -2.41 0.27 -10.26
C TYR A 20 -3.32 0.13 -9.03
N ALA A 21 -2.78 0.15 -7.82
CA ALA A 21 -3.58 0.18 -6.58
C ALA A 21 -4.46 1.44 -6.56
N VAL A 22 -3.89 2.61 -6.86
CA VAL A 22 -4.65 3.85 -7.00
C VAL A 22 -5.66 3.79 -8.14
N ASN A 23 -5.29 3.25 -9.31
CA ASN A 23 -6.23 3.12 -10.42
C ASN A 23 -7.40 2.17 -10.12
N THR A 24 -7.15 1.08 -9.37
CA THR A 24 -8.19 0.15 -8.92
C THR A 24 -9.10 0.82 -7.89
N ALA A 25 -8.52 1.59 -6.96
CA ALA A 25 -9.27 2.39 -6.00
C ALA A 25 -10.15 3.46 -6.66
N LYS A 26 -9.63 4.18 -7.68
CA LYS A 26 -10.43 5.16 -8.46
C LYS A 26 -11.69 4.52 -9.03
N LYS A 27 -11.56 3.37 -9.68
CA LYS A 27 -12.72 2.64 -10.25
C LYS A 27 -13.73 2.26 -9.18
N MET A 28 -13.26 1.71 -8.05
CA MET A 28 -14.13 1.34 -6.93
C MET A 28 -14.87 2.57 -6.37
N LEU A 29 -14.19 3.70 -6.21
CA LEU A 29 -14.78 4.95 -5.72
C LEU A 29 -15.81 5.53 -6.72
N GLU A 30 -15.45 5.59 -8.00
CA GLU A 30 -16.33 6.11 -9.07
C GLU A 30 -17.61 5.28 -9.21
N GLU A 31 -17.53 3.94 -9.13
CA GLU A 31 -18.65 3.02 -9.10
C GLU A 31 -19.59 3.26 -7.89
N ASN A 32 -19.08 3.89 -6.82
CA ASN A 32 -19.82 4.23 -5.61
C ASN A 32 -20.13 5.73 -5.47
N GLY A 33 -20.08 6.48 -6.59
CA GLY A 33 -20.54 7.87 -6.68
C GLY A 33 -19.53 8.92 -6.23
N PHE A 34 -18.27 8.59 -6.07
CA PHE A 34 -17.21 9.57 -5.83
C PHE A 34 -16.78 10.23 -7.15
N THR A 35 -16.45 11.52 -7.09
CA THR A 35 -15.94 12.29 -8.22
C THR A 35 -14.51 12.76 -7.98
N GLU A 36 -13.68 12.81 -9.02
CA GLU A 36 -12.33 13.32 -8.90
C GLU A 36 -12.30 14.83 -8.76
N LYS A 37 -11.56 15.36 -7.78
CA LYS A 37 -11.20 16.77 -7.67
C LYS A 37 -9.70 16.95 -7.88
N LEU A 38 -9.32 17.96 -8.64
CA LEU A 38 -7.91 18.26 -8.89
C LEU A 38 -7.36 19.18 -7.80
N LEU A 39 -6.21 18.86 -7.23
CA LEU A 39 -5.57 19.67 -6.19
C LEU A 39 -5.26 21.12 -6.62
N GLY A 40 -5.06 21.35 -7.92
CA GLY A 40 -4.84 22.69 -8.48
C GLY A 40 -6.09 23.57 -8.55
N ASN A 41 -7.29 22.99 -8.41
CA ASN A 41 -8.55 23.70 -8.45
C ASN A 41 -9.04 24.05 -7.03
N GLU A 42 -10.06 24.90 -6.91
CA GLU A 42 -10.74 25.15 -5.65
C GLU A 42 -11.37 23.86 -5.10
N ILE A 43 -11.27 23.67 -3.78
CA ILE A 43 -11.89 22.55 -3.08
C ILE A 43 -13.07 23.09 -2.28
N GLU A 44 -14.27 22.80 -2.75
CA GLU A 44 -15.49 23.00 -1.97
C GLU A 44 -15.85 21.69 -1.26
N ALA A 45 -16.20 21.78 0.04
CA ALA A 45 -16.66 20.65 0.85
C ALA A 45 -18.16 20.83 1.17
N LYS A 46 -19.01 20.39 0.25
CA LYS A 46 -20.48 20.49 0.42
C LYS A 46 -20.99 19.30 1.24
N PRO A 47 -21.94 19.50 2.18
CA PRO A 47 -22.51 18.40 2.96
C PRO A 47 -23.02 17.26 2.07
N GLY A 48 -22.63 16.02 2.41
CA GLY A 48 -22.99 14.80 1.68
C GLY A 48 -22.22 14.56 0.38
N GLU A 49 -21.33 15.46 -0.02
CA GLU A 49 -20.51 15.30 -1.23
C GLU A 49 -19.49 14.16 -1.05
N LYS A 50 -19.33 13.33 -2.09
CA LYS A 50 -18.32 12.28 -2.17
C LYS A 50 -17.31 12.62 -3.26
N PHE A 51 -16.06 12.77 -2.89
CA PHE A 51 -15.00 13.05 -3.86
C PHE A 51 -13.67 12.42 -3.45
N TYR A 52 -12.77 12.30 -4.41
CA TYR A 52 -11.40 11.92 -4.16
C TYR A 52 -10.44 12.83 -4.91
N PHE A 53 -9.19 12.83 -4.49
CA PHE A 53 -8.07 13.39 -5.23
C PHE A 53 -6.87 12.47 -5.18
N THR A 54 -5.98 12.61 -6.16
CA THR A 54 -4.75 11.83 -6.21
C THR A 54 -3.51 12.71 -6.06
N LYS A 55 -2.43 12.12 -5.63
CA LYS A 55 -1.11 12.75 -5.62
C LYS A 55 -0.11 11.82 -6.28
N ASN A 56 0.57 12.33 -7.34
CA ASN A 56 1.57 11.57 -8.09
C ASN A 56 1.03 10.28 -8.75
N ASP A 57 -0.29 10.13 -8.93
CA ASP A 57 -0.98 8.91 -9.39
C ASP A 57 -0.69 7.65 -8.55
N SER A 58 -0.09 7.82 -7.37
CA SER A 58 0.33 6.73 -6.48
C SER A 58 -0.17 6.85 -5.04
N ALA A 59 -0.75 7.98 -4.68
CA ALA A 59 -1.51 8.19 -3.44
C ALA A 59 -2.92 8.66 -3.77
N ILE A 60 -3.94 8.27 -2.96
CA ILE A 60 -5.34 8.61 -3.17
C ILE A 60 -6.02 8.92 -1.84
N PHE A 61 -6.88 9.95 -1.84
CA PHE A 61 -7.59 10.42 -0.66
C PHE A 61 -9.06 10.53 -0.99
N ALA A 62 -9.87 9.63 -0.42
CA ALA A 62 -11.32 9.60 -0.61
C ALA A 62 -12.00 10.27 0.57
N ILE A 63 -13.00 11.13 0.29
CA ILE A 63 -13.68 11.97 1.29
C ILE A 63 -15.18 11.86 1.10
N THR A 64 -15.88 11.58 2.18
CA THR A 64 -17.34 11.77 2.30
C THR A 64 -17.58 12.91 3.28
N VAL A 65 -18.07 14.03 2.78
CA VAL A 65 -18.28 15.24 3.58
C VAL A 65 -19.51 15.06 4.50
N GLY A 66 -19.31 15.28 5.79
CA GLY A 66 -20.37 15.21 6.78
C GLY A 66 -21.44 16.28 6.61
N LYS A 67 -22.59 16.12 7.29
CA LYS A 67 -23.70 17.09 7.28
C LYS A 67 -23.36 18.36 8.02
N LYS A 68 -22.50 18.28 9.06
CA LYS A 68 -22.08 19.43 9.86
C LYS A 68 -20.72 19.94 9.43
N PRO A 69 -20.42 21.23 9.69
CA PRO A 69 -19.10 21.79 9.43
C PRO A 69 -17.98 20.98 10.12
N ILE A 70 -16.87 20.80 9.43
CA ILE A 70 -15.69 20.08 9.94
C ILE A 70 -15.18 20.69 11.26
N ALA A 71 -15.24 22.01 11.40
CA ALA A 71 -14.84 22.71 12.63
C ALA A 71 -15.72 22.36 13.86
N GLU A 72 -16.90 21.81 13.65
CA GLU A 72 -17.81 21.40 14.74
C GLU A 72 -17.58 19.94 15.14
N THR A 73 -17.40 19.04 14.18
CA THR A 73 -17.36 17.59 14.40
C THR A 73 -15.95 16.99 14.40
N GLY A 74 -14.97 17.66 13.78
CA GLY A 74 -13.72 17.03 13.39
C GLY A 74 -13.88 16.09 12.21
N LEU A 75 -12.87 15.25 11.98
CA LEU A 75 -12.82 14.24 10.92
C LEU A 75 -12.57 12.85 11.52
N LYS A 76 -13.12 11.85 10.86
CA LYS A 76 -12.77 10.44 11.08
C LYS A 76 -11.87 9.99 9.93
N ILE A 77 -10.60 9.67 10.22
CA ILE A 77 -9.60 9.39 9.20
C ILE A 77 -9.07 7.96 9.36
N VAL A 78 -9.11 7.16 8.31
CA VAL A 78 -8.35 5.91 8.20
C VAL A 78 -7.22 6.15 7.21
N ALA A 79 -5.97 5.95 7.64
CA ALA A 79 -4.79 6.05 6.79
C ALA A 79 -4.20 4.67 6.52
N ALA A 80 -3.74 4.43 5.29
CA ALA A 80 -3.06 3.21 4.85
C ALA A 80 -2.06 3.56 3.74
N HIS A 81 -1.36 2.57 3.15
CA HIS A 81 -0.47 2.84 2.03
C HIS A 81 -0.70 1.95 0.80
N SER A 82 -0.22 2.42 -0.34
CA SER A 82 -0.43 1.79 -1.65
C SER A 82 0.78 1.02 -2.17
N ASP A 83 1.97 1.32 -1.66
CA ASP A 83 3.23 0.71 -2.06
C ASP A 83 3.49 -0.60 -1.32
N SER A 84 4.42 -1.39 -1.83
CA SER A 84 4.86 -2.66 -1.24
C SER A 84 6.27 -2.97 -1.70
N PRO A 85 7.07 -3.73 -0.93
CA PRO A 85 8.43 -4.07 -1.30
C PRO A 85 8.52 -4.85 -2.62
N CYS A 86 9.40 -4.40 -3.51
CA CYS A 86 9.56 -4.99 -4.83
C CYS A 86 10.92 -4.63 -5.47
N PHE A 87 11.01 -4.71 -6.80
CA PHE A 87 12.17 -4.26 -7.57
C PHE A 87 11.72 -3.20 -8.58
N ARG A 88 12.44 -2.08 -8.61
CA ARG A 88 12.27 -1.03 -9.61
C ARG A 88 13.27 -1.22 -10.74
N VAL A 89 12.82 -1.07 -11.97
CA VAL A 89 13.69 -1.08 -13.16
C VAL A 89 14.45 0.24 -13.24
N LYS A 90 15.76 0.15 -13.46
CA LYS A 90 16.62 1.33 -13.61
C LYS A 90 16.50 1.93 -15.03
N PRO A 91 16.81 3.22 -15.23
CA PRO A 91 16.66 3.89 -16.55
C PRO A 91 17.39 3.18 -17.70
N HIS A 92 18.62 2.70 -17.50
CA HIS A 92 19.36 1.88 -18.46
C HIS A 92 19.30 0.43 -18.00
N ALA A 93 18.26 -0.28 -18.47
CA ALA A 93 17.86 -1.54 -17.86
C ALA A 93 18.53 -2.76 -18.47
N GLU A 94 18.86 -2.75 -19.76
CA GLU A 94 19.31 -3.94 -20.46
C GLU A 94 20.79 -4.25 -20.17
N MET A 95 21.05 -5.49 -19.79
CA MET A 95 22.40 -6.02 -19.57
C MET A 95 22.60 -7.28 -20.40
N LEU A 96 23.29 -7.13 -21.53
CA LEU A 96 23.65 -8.28 -22.38
C LEU A 96 24.79 -9.07 -21.72
N CYS A 97 24.57 -10.37 -21.54
CA CYS A 97 25.51 -11.32 -20.96
C CYS A 97 26.02 -12.28 -22.02
N GLU A 98 27.02 -13.08 -21.65
CA GLU A 98 27.53 -14.18 -22.46
C GLU A 98 26.41 -15.15 -22.86
N GLY A 99 26.48 -15.72 -24.05
CA GLY A 99 25.44 -16.61 -24.59
C GLY A 99 24.18 -15.89 -25.10
N GLY A 100 24.22 -14.55 -25.24
CA GLY A 100 23.09 -13.78 -25.73
C GLY A 100 21.97 -13.60 -24.71
N ILE A 101 22.22 -13.88 -23.44
CA ILE A 101 21.22 -13.69 -22.38
C ILE A 101 21.13 -12.20 -22.03
N VAL A 102 19.91 -11.66 -21.96
CA VAL A 102 19.64 -10.31 -21.51
C VAL A 102 19.01 -10.35 -20.11
N LYS A 103 19.59 -9.59 -19.19
CA LYS A 103 19.05 -9.33 -17.86
C LYS A 103 18.56 -7.89 -17.74
N LEU A 104 17.63 -7.64 -16.83
CA LEU A 104 17.25 -6.29 -16.42
C LEU A 104 18.06 -5.85 -15.20
N ASN A 105 18.58 -4.62 -15.28
CA ASN A 105 19.18 -3.93 -14.14
C ASN A 105 18.06 -3.33 -13.29
N THR A 106 17.91 -3.86 -12.09
CA THR A 106 16.88 -3.45 -11.13
C THR A 106 17.51 -2.97 -9.83
N GLU A 107 16.77 -2.22 -9.06
CA GLU A 107 17.10 -1.88 -7.67
C GLU A 107 15.98 -2.33 -6.74
N VAL A 108 16.34 -2.64 -5.51
CA VAL A 108 15.39 -3.03 -4.48
C VAL A 108 14.65 -1.80 -3.98
N TYR A 109 13.31 -1.88 -3.95
CA TYR A 109 12.42 -0.91 -3.34
C TYR A 109 11.92 -1.47 -2.01
N GLY A 110 12.08 -0.71 -0.92
CA GLY A 110 11.72 -1.15 0.44
C GLY A 110 12.59 -2.28 0.97
N GLY A 111 12.00 -3.13 1.80
CA GLY A 111 12.66 -4.23 2.51
C GLY A 111 12.17 -5.64 2.13
N PRO A 112 12.20 -6.10 0.87
CA PRO A 112 11.67 -7.42 0.49
C PRO A 112 12.49 -8.58 1.06
N VAL A 113 11.82 -9.69 1.37
CA VAL A 113 12.47 -10.98 1.67
C VAL A 113 12.99 -11.56 0.37
N LEU A 114 14.25 -11.26 0.03
CA LEU A 114 14.84 -11.54 -1.28
C LEU A 114 14.75 -13.01 -1.72
N TYR A 115 14.89 -13.97 -0.79
CA TYR A 115 14.80 -15.41 -1.08
C TYR A 115 13.49 -15.83 -1.74
N THR A 116 12.40 -15.16 -1.42
CA THR A 116 11.06 -15.51 -1.91
C THR A 116 10.83 -15.12 -3.36
N TRP A 117 11.68 -14.26 -3.92
CA TRP A 117 11.59 -13.77 -5.29
C TRP A 117 12.29 -14.64 -6.32
N PHE A 118 13.16 -15.57 -5.87
CA PHE A 118 13.80 -16.52 -6.77
C PHE A 118 12.79 -17.49 -7.40
N ASP A 119 13.04 -17.85 -8.65
CA ASP A 119 12.36 -18.90 -9.41
C ASP A 119 10.85 -18.66 -9.59
N ARG A 120 10.39 -17.41 -9.43
CA ARG A 120 8.99 -17.01 -9.62
C ARG A 120 8.73 -16.51 -11.04
N PRO A 121 7.50 -16.72 -11.56
CA PRO A 121 7.04 -16.08 -12.78
C PRO A 121 6.77 -14.60 -12.53
N LEU A 122 7.63 -13.72 -13.02
CA LEU A 122 7.59 -12.28 -12.78
C LEU A 122 7.23 -11.50 -14.04
N SER A 123 6.68 -10.30 -13.85
CA SER A 123 6.35 -9.38 -14.92
C SER A 123 6.52 -7.92 -14.48
N LEU A 124 6.11 -6.96 -15.34
CA LEU A 124 6.22 -5.52 -15.14
C LEU A 124 4.85 -4.85 -15.08
N ALA A 125 4.75 -3.89 -14.18
CA ALA A 125 3.67 -2.92 -14.16
C ALA A 125 4.20 -1.56 -13.69
N GLY A 126 3.51 -0.48 -14.06
CA GLY A 126 3.90 0.85 -13.64
C GLY A 126 3.28 1.94 -14.50
N ARG A 127 3.98 3.06 -14.60
CA ARG A 127 3.59 4.17 -15.48
C ARG A 127 4.70 4.52 -16.45
N VAL A 128 4.28 5.09 -17.57
CA VAL A 128 5.13 5.59 -18.63
C VAL A 128 4.71 7.03 -18.93
N LEU A 129 5.68 7.91 -19.07
CA LEU A 129 5.49 9.30 -19.41
C LEU A 129 5.74 9.49 -20.90
N LEU A 130 4.72 9.93 -21.62
CA LEU A 130 4.79 10.21 -23.05
C LEU A 130 4.92 11.73 -23.29
N LYS A 131 5.40 12.11 -24.48
CA LYS A 131 5.39 13.50 -24.93
C LYS A 131 3.97 14.05 -24.90
N GLY A 132 3.79 15.17 -24.18
CA GLY A 132 2.56 15.93 -24.13
C GLY A 132 2.61 17.19 -25.01
N GLU A 133 1.77 18.15 -24.69
CA GLU A 133 1.68 19.43 -25.42
C GLU A 133 2.97 20.26 -25.27
N ASP A 134 3.59 20.22 -24.09
CA ASP A 134 4.85 20.89 -23.78
C ASP A 134 5.69 20.10 -22.77
N ALA A 135 6.86 20.62 -22.42
CA ALA A 135 7.80 19.98 -21.52
C ALA A 135 7.29 19.84 -20.06
N MET A 136 6.33 20.66 -19.63
CA MET A 136 5.78 20.65 -18.27
C MET A 136 4.55 19.74 -18.13
N HIS A 137 3.97 19.29 -19.27
CA HIS A 137 2.72 18.53 -19.30
C HIS A 137 2.89 17.20 -20.06
N PRO A 138 3.76 16.28 -19.58
CA PRO A 138 3.84 14.93 -20.13
C PRO A 138 2.54 14.17 -19.88
N ILE A 139 2.21 13.23 -20.77
CA ILE A 139 1.02 12.39 -20.64
C ILE A 139 1.40 11.11 -19.91
N THR A 140 0.75 10.83 -18.78
CA THR A 140 0.91 9.57 -18.05
C THR A 140 0.07 8.47 -18.69
N ARG A 141 0.68 7.29 -18.89
CA ARG A 141 0.00 6.05 -19.28
C ARG A 141 0.40 4.94 -18.30
N LEU A 142 -0.57 4.18 -17.84
CA LEU A 142 -0.30 2.96 -17.07
C LEU A 142 -0.01 1.80 -18.02
N VAL A 143 0.95 0.97 -17.64
CA VAL A 143 1.30 -0.26 -18.36
C VAL A 143 1.36 -1.43 -17.38
N LYS A 144 0.73 -2.55 -17.76
CA LYS A 144 0.79 -3.83 -17.06
C LYS A 144 0.93 -4.92 -18.11
N ILE A 145 2.00 -5.69 -18.03
CA ILE A 145 2.18 -6.85 -18.90
C ILE A 145 1.65 -8.07 -18.16
N ASP A 146 0.47 -8.51 -18.54
CA ASP A 146 -0.30 -9.53 -17.80
C ASP A 146 0.06 -10.96 -18.23
N ARG A 147 1.36 -11.23 -18.34
CA ARG A 147 1.96 -12.55 -18.59
C ARG A 147 3.33 -12.65 -17.95
N PRO A 148 3.82 -13.85 -17.61
CA PRO A 148 5.21 -14.00 -17.19
C PRO A 148 6.17 -13.52 -18.29
N LEU A 149 7.12 -12.65 -17.89
CA LEU A 149 8.15 -12.12 -18.78
C LEU A 149 9.54 -12.62 -18.43
N PHE A 150 9.81 -12.81 -17.14
CA PHE A 150 11.15 -13.12 -16.65
C PHE A 150 11.12 -13.84 -15.31
N SER A 151 12.29 -14.32 -14.91
CA SER A 151 12.53 -14.94 -13.62
C SER A 151 13.89 -14.50 -13.08
N ILE A 152 14.01 -14.41 -11.77
CA ILE A 152 15.28 -14.31 -11.06
C ILE A 152 15.70 -15.72 -10.72
N SER A 153 16.58 -16.32 -11.54
CA SER A 153 16.97 -17.71 -11.39
C SER A 153 17.96 -17.91 -10.26
N HIS A 154 17.65 -18.82 -9.33
CA HIS A 154 18.58 -19.21 -8.28
C HIS A 154 19.78 -20.00 -8.84
N LEU A 155 20.93 -19.88 -8.19
CA LEU A 155 22.09 -20.72 -8.52
C LEU A 155 21.81 -22.16 -8.09
N ALA A 156 22.08 -23.12 -8.99
CA ALA A 156 21.89 -24.53 -8.66
C ALA A 156 22.72 -24.95 -7.43
N ILE A 157 22.13 -25.80 -6.58
CA ILE A 157 22.76 -26.27 -5.33
C ILE A 157 24.17 -26.88 -5.53
N HIS A 158 24.42 -27.44 -6.73
CA HIS A 158 25.72 -27.99 -7.08
C HIS A 158 26.86 -26.97 -7.07
N PHE A 159 26.55 -25.70 -7.32
CA PHE A 159 27.49 -24.57 -7.30
C PHE A 159 27.43 -23.77 -5.99
N ASN A 160 26.44 -24.04 -5.13
CA ASN A 160 26.28 -23.40 -3.82
C ASN A 160 25.73 -24.40 -2.81
N ARG A 161 26.57 -25.33 -2.34
CA ARG A 161 26.14 -26.42 -1.46
C ARG A 161 25.71 -25.96 -0.06
N GLN A 162 26.08 -24.74 0.33
CA GLN A 162 25.75 -24.15 1.63
C GLN A 162 24.48 -23.25 1.58
N VAL A 163 23.75 -23.25 0.46
CA VAL A 163 22.57 -22.37 0.28
C VAL A 163 21.55 -22.52 1.41
N ASN A 164 21.38 -23.72 1.96
CA ASN A 164 20.43 -24.01 3.04
C ASN A 164 21.00 -23.70 4.45
N GLU A 165 22.26 -23.33 4.56
CA GLU A 165 22.93 -22.99 5.84
C GLU A 165 22.98 -21.47 6.08
N GLY A 166 22.42 -20.69 5.14
CA GLY A 166 22.44 -19.24 5.12
C GLY A 166 23.42 -18.70 4.07
N ASN A 167 22.91 -17.88 3.17
CA ASN A 167 23.68 -17.30 2.08
C ASN A 167 23.38 -15.79 1.97
N LYS A 168 24.45 -14.99 1.91
CA LYS A 168 24.28 -13.54 1.69
C LYS A 168 23.94 -13.29 0.24
N ILE A 169 22.74 -12.75 -0.01
CA ILE A 169 22.28 -12.37 -1.34
C ILE A 169 22.80 -10.96 -1.68
N SER A 170 23.44 -10.83 -2.85
CA SER A 170 23.82 -9.55 -3.42
C SER A 170 22.68 -8.97 -4.26
N LYS A 171 22.12 -7.83 -3.82
CA LYS A 171 21.06 -7.15 -4.55
C LYS A 171 21.44 -6.82 -6.00
N GLN A 172 22.69 -6.40 -6.24
CA GLN A 172 23.17 -5.99 -7.57
C GLN A 172 23.60 -7.16 -8.47
N LYS A 173 23.90 -8.32 -7.91
CA LYS A 173 24.41 -9.48 -8.67
C LYS A 173 23.36 -10.57 -8.81
N ASP A 174 22.73 -10.94 -7.69
CA ASP A 174 21.91 -12.15 -7.61
C ASP A 174 20.42 -11.86 -7.96
N MET A 175 19.97 -10.60 -7.83
CA MET A 175 18.55 -10.23 -7.96
C MET A 175 18.22 -9.57 -9.33
N LEU A 176 18.94 -9.94 -10.39
CA LEU A 176 18.73 -9.39 -11.73
C LEU A 176 17.90 -10.35 -12.60
N PRO A 177 16.66 -9.98 -12.99
CA PRO A 177 15.79 -10.85 -13.79
C PRO A 177 16.34 -11.14 -15.17
N ILE A 178 16.24 -12.39 -15.61
CA ILE A 178 16.53 -12.81 -17.00
C ILE A 178 15.27 -12.62 -17.82
N ILE A 179 15.35 -11.79 -18.88
CA ILE A 179 14.19 -11.43 -19.70
C ILE A 179 14.22 -12.03 -21.10
N ALA A 180 15.37 -12.19 -21.73
CA ALA A 180 15.43 -12.63 -23.10
C ALA A 180 16.73 -13.38 -23.45
N LYS A 181 16.68 -14.07 -24.57
CA LYS A 181 17.85 -14.54 -25.31
C LYS A 181 17.83 -13.90 -26.69
N VAL A 182 18.94 -13.27 -27.08
CA VAL A 182 19.08 -12.58 -28.37
C VAL A 182 20.24 -13.21 -29.15
N THR A 183 20.19 -13.08 -30.45
CA THR A 183 21.25 -13.57 -31.38
C THR A 183 22.24 -12.49 -31.70
N GLU A 184 21.81 -11.23 -31.77
CA GLU A 184 22.61 -10.07 -32.06
C GLU A 184 22.51 -9.01 -30.97
N LYS A 185 23.60 -8.23 -30.79
CA LYS A 185 23.67 -7.17 -29.76
C LYS A 185 22.60 -6.11 -29.95
N LEU A 186 22.29 -5.73 -31.20
CA LEU A 186 21.26 -4.74 -31.52
C LEU A 186 19.85 -5.13 -31.09
N GLU A 187 19.56 -6.43 -30.98
CA GLU A 187 18.27 -6.92 -30.45
C GLU A 187 18.06 -6.60 -28.97
N ALA A 188 19.14 -6.47 -28.21
CA ALA A 188 19.08 -6.11 -26.79
C ALA A 188 18.88 -4.61 -26.56
N GLU A 189 19.26 -3.75 -27.52
CA GLU A 189 19.19 -2.29 -27.36
C GLU A 189 17.73 -1.81 -27.32
N ASN A 190 17.38 -1.02 -26.30
CA ASN A 190 16.02 -0.52 -26.08
C ASN A 190 14.92 -1.60 -26.07
N MET A 191 15.27 -2.85 -25.74
CA MET A 191 14.32 -3.97 -25.73
C MET A 191 13.12 -3.68 -24.83
N LEU A 192 13.35 -3.16 -23.63
CA LEU A 192 12.30 -2.80 -22.70
C LEU A 192 11.39 -1.71 -23.25
N LEU A 193 11.96 -0.66 -23.83
CA LEU A 193 11.17 0.44 -24.41
C LEU A 193 10.34 -0.04 -25.60
N ARG A 194 10.88 -0.93 -26.46
CA ARG A 194 10.11 -1.55 -27.54
C ARG A 194 8.94 -2.36 -27.01
N LEU A 195 9.18 -3.21 -26.02
CA LEU A 195 8.12 -4.01 -25.37
C LEU A 195 7.02 -3.11 -24.79
N VAL A 196 7.39 -2.06 -24.10
CA VAL A 196 6.45 -1.10 -23.51
C VAL A 196 5.69 -0.33 -24.58
N ALA A 197 6.37 0.10 -25.65
CA ALA A 197 5.76 0.79 -26.78
C ALA A 197 4.73 -0.10 -27.51
N GLU A 198 5.05 -1.37 -27.72
CA GLU A 198 4.12 -2.37 -28.27
C GLU A 198 2.90 -2.58 -27.40
N GLU A 199 3.09 -2.75 -26.07
CA GLU A 199 1.99 -2.96 -25.11
C GLU A 199 1.05 -1.75 -25.05
N LEU A 200 1.59 -0.53 -25.16
CA LEU A 200 0.80 0.71 -25.15
C LEU A 200 0.28 1.12 -26.53
N ASN A 201 0.71 0.43 -27.60
CA ASN A 201 0.46 0.79 -28.99
C ASN A 201 0.85 2.26 -29.29
N VAL A 202 2.08 2.64 -28.95
CA VAL A 202 2.65 3.97 -29.17
C VAL A 202 3.99 3.88 -29.89
N ASP A 203 4.42 5.01 -30.50
CA ASP A 203 5.78 5.11 -30.99
C ASP A 203 6.78 5.14 -29.81
N MET A 204 7.81 4.31 -29.86
CA MET A 204 8.88 4.29 -28.85
C MET A 204 9.51 5.68 -28.66
N ALA A 205 9.64 6.48 -29.73
CA ALA A 205 10.16 7.84 -29.65
C ALA A 205 9.25 8.83 -28.90
N ALA A 206 8.01 8.45 -28.62
CA ALA A 206 7.11 9.24 -27.77
C ALA A 206 7.34 9.00 -26.26
N ILE A 207 8.01 7.92 -25.88
CA ILE A 207 8.31 7.62 -24.49
C ILE A 207 9.44 8.53 -24.00
N LEU A 208 9.18 9.30 -22.95
CA LEU A 208 10.14 10.17 -22.30
C LEU A 208 10.84 9.50 -21.12
N ASP A 209 10.07 8.81 -20.27
CA ASP A 209 10.58 8.16 -19.05
C ASP A 209 9.55 7.15 -18.53
N PHE A 210 9.91 6.39 -17.49
CA PHE A 210 9.05 5.39 -16.87
C PHE A 210 9.34 5.18 -15.38
N ASP A 211 8.33 4.75 -14.65
CA ASP A 211 8.44 4.11 -13.34
C ASP A 211 7.87 2.70 -13.45
N LEU A 212 8.73 1.70 -13.67
CA LEU A 212 8.34 0.30 -13.84
C LEU A 212 8.79 -0.54 -12.64
N LEU A 213 7.86 -1.33 -12.13
CA LEU A 213 8.04 -2.18 -10.97
C LEU A 213 7.82 -3.65 -11.35
N VAL A 214 8.61 -4.53 -10.74
CA VAL A 214 8.53 -5.98 -10.93
C VAL A 214 7.46 -6.53 -10.00
N TYR A 215 6.59 -7.38 -10.52
CA TYR A 215 5.58 -8.07 -9.71
C TYR A 215 5.51 -9.57 -10.01
N ASN A 216 5.04 -10.36 -9.04
CA ASN A 216 4.75 -11.78 -9.22
C ASN A 216 3.38 -11.96 -9.89
N THR A 217 3.34 -12.76 -10.97
CA THR A 217 2.11 -12.98 -11.77
C THR A 217 1.18 -14.04 -11.19
N GLU A 218 1.59 -14.76 -10.14
CA GLU A 218 0.75 -15.75 -9.46
C GLU A 218 -0.42 -15.08 -8.76
N LYS A 219 -1.62 -15.59 -9.03
CA LYS A 219 -2.87 -15.04 -8.48
C LYS A 219 -3.02 -15.26 -6.98
N SER A 220 -3.71 -14.33 -6.33
CA SER A 220 -4.11 -14.44 -4.94
C SER A 220 -5.12 -15.57 -4.74
N CYS A 221 -5.09 -16.25 -3.60
CA CYS A 221 -6.01 -17.32 -3.27
C CYS A 221 -6.25 -17.45 -1.77
N THR A 222 -7.32 -18.15 -1.42
CA THR A 222 -7.49 -18.71 -0.07
C THR A 222 -6.87 -20.10 0.00
N PHE A 223 -6.54 -20.55 1.20
CA PHE A 223 -6.04 -21.90 1.48
C PHE A 223 -6.34 -22.29 2.93
N GLY A 224 -6.00 -23.51 3.27
CA GLY A 224 -6.29 -24.12 4.57
C GLY A 224 -7.37 -25.19 4.45
N LEU A 225 -7.70 -25.84 5.54
CA LEU A 225 -8.67 -26.93 5.55
C LEU A 225 -10.10 -26.44 5.22
N HIS A 226 -10.38 -25.17 5.60
CA HIS A 226 -11.68 -24.52 5.44
C HIS A 226 -11.56 -23.15 4.75
N ASP A 227 -10.51 -22.91 3.96
CA ASP A 227 -10.21 -21.63 3.31
C ASP A 227 -10.04 -20.46 4.30
N GLU A 228 -9.50 -20.72 5.50
CA GLU A 228 -9.37 -19.77 6.59
C GLU A 228 -8.22 -18.76 6.41
N PHE A 229 -7.28 -19.05 5.50
CA PHE A 229 -6.12 -18.22 5.22
C PHE A 229 -6.15 -17.60 3.83
N ILE A 230 -5.50 -16.46 3.69
CA ILE A 230 -5.26 -15.77 2.43
C ILE A 230 -3.78 -15.90 2.09
N SER A 231 -3.48 -16.30 0.84
CA SER A 231 -2.13 -16.22 0.27
C SER A 231 -2.11 -15.23 -0.89
N ALA A 232 -1.45 -14.12 -0.70
CA ALA A 232 -1.32 -13.08 -1.72
C ALA A 232 0.00 -12.33 -1.54
N GLY A 233 0.49 -11.68 -2.58
CA GLY A 233 1.53 -10.66 -2.43
C GLY A 233 0.89 -9.33 -2.06
N ARG A 234 1.65 -8.42 -1.45
CA ARG A 234 1.21 -7.05 -1.17
C ARG A 234 -0.03 -6.96 -0.25
N LEU A 235 -0.25 -7.98 0.62
CA LEU A 235 -1.23 -7.84 1.71
C LEU A 235 -0.87 -6.63 2.57
N ASP A 236 0.40 -6.45 2.81
CA ASP A 236 1.00 -5.22 3.29
C ASP A 236 1.22 -4.26 2.12
N ASP A 237 0.44 -3.17 1.97
CA ASP A 237 -0.67 -2.77 2.85
C ASP A 237 -2.00 -2.72 2.08
N LEU A 238 -2.08 -3.39 0.91
CA LEU A 238 -3.29 -3.38 0.09
C LEU A 238 -4.52 -3.96 0.83
N SER A 239 -4.31 -4.77 1.86
CA SER A 239 -5.42 -5.27 2.69
C SER A 239 -6.04 -4.16 3.54
N MET A 240 -5.24 -3.27 4.13
CA MET A 240 -5.75 -2.13 4.90
C MET A 240 -6.32 -1.05 3.96
N MET A 241 -5.64 -0.78 2.84
CA MET A 241 -6.17 0.09 1.79
C MET A 241 -7.56 -0.38 1.33
N HIS A 242 -7.72 -1.68 1.01
CA HIS A 242 -9.01 -2.25 0.62
C HIS A 242 -10.07 -2.12 1.72
N ALA A 243 -9.72 -2.41 2.98
CA ALA A 243 -10.64 -2.31 4.11
C ALA A 243 -11.12 -0.86 4.33
N ALA A 244 -10.22 0.13 4.19
CA ALA A 244 -10.55 1.55 4.28
C ALA A 244 -11.51 1.99 3.14
N LEU A 245 -11.26 1.50 1.92
CA LEU A 245 -12.10 1.79 0.75
C LEU A 245 -13.48 1.13 0.88
N GLU A 246 -13.58 -0.14 1.30
CA GLU A 246 -14.84 -0.83 1.58
C GLU A 246 -15.66 -0.13 2.67
N ALA A 247 -15.00 0.50 3.64
CA ALA A 247 -15.68 1.23 4.68
C ALA A 247 -16.19 2.59 4.21
N ILE A 248 -15.36 3.37 3.49
CA ILE A 248 -15.74 4.73 3.10
C ILE A 248 -16.83 4.79 2.03
N VAL A 249 -16.90 3.79 1.14
CA VAL A 249 -17.97 3.75 0.12
C VAL A 249 -19.34 3.51 0.74
N ASP A 250 -19.41 2.87 1.90
CA ASP A 250 -20.65 2.59 2.64
C ASP A 250 -21.12 3.77 3.51
N VAL A 251 -20.29 4.82 3.71
CA VAL A 251 -20.66 5.99 4.51
C VAL A 251 -21.89 6.68 3.92
N LYS A 252 -22.91 6.89 4.77
CA LYS A 252 -24.16 7.54 4.41
C LYS A 252 -24.62 8.44 5.55
N ASP A 253 -24.97 9.68 5.19
CA ASP A 253 -25.71 10.58 6.08
C ASP A 253 -25.07 10.87 7.46
N GLU A 254 -23.73 10.75 7.57
CA GLU A 254 -23.02 11.02 8.82
C GLU A 254 -22.87 12.52 9.11
N ASP A 255 -22.79 12.88 10.39
CA ASP A 255 -22.56 14.26 10.82
C ASP A 255 -21.09 14.67 10.58
N ALA A 256 -20.14 13.79 10.87
CA ALA A 256 -18.71 14.04 10.70
C ALA A 256 -18.21 13.69 9.28
N THR A 257 -17.22 14.42 8.81
CA THR A 257 -16.52 14.11 7.56
C THR A 257 -15.62 12.90 7.74
N CYS A 258 -15.75 11.92 6.83
CA CYS A 258 -14.94 10.69 6.80
C CYS A 258 -13.90 10.76 5.68
N VAL A 259 -12.69 10.24 5.97
CA VAL A 259 -11.55 10.27 5.04
C VAL A 259 -10.85 8.91 5.01
N ALA A 260 -10.66 8.33 3.83
CA ALA A 260 -9.70 7.25 3.60
C ALA A 260 -8.47 7.87 2.93
N ALA A 261 -7.35 7.93 3.64
CA ALA A 261 -6.11 8.59 3.22
C ALA A 261 -5.05 7.53 2.89
N ILE A 262 -4.86 7.23 1.60
CA ILE A 262 -3.92 6.21 1.15
C ILE A 262 -2.67 6.90 0.60
N PHE A 263 -1.56 6.73 1.32
CA PHE A 263 -0.27 7.32 0.98
C PHE A 263 0.58 6.37 0.14
N ASP A 264 1.69 6.88 -0.38
CA ASP A 264 2.72 6.12 -1.09
C ASP A 264 4.05 6.22 -0.33
N ASN A 265 5.00 5.36 -0.68
CA ASN A 265 6.38 5.36 -0.17
C ASN A 265 6.52 5.15 1.36
N GLU A 266 5.56 4.47 2.00
CA GLU A 266 5.71 4.04 3.39
C GLU A 266 6.96 3.18 3.55
N GLU A 267 7.13 2.20 2.68
CA GLU A 267 8.21 1.21 2.65
C GLU A 267 9.62 1.81 2.48
N THR A 268 9.70 3.10 2.19
CA THR A 268 10.95 3.86 2.02
C THR A 268 11.02 5.08 2.91
N GLY A 269 10.15 5.17 3.93
CA GLY A 269 10.19 6.18 5.00
C GLY A 269 9.34 7.41 4.77
N SER A 270 8.35 7.37 3.87
CA SER A 270 7.30 8.41 3.68
C SER A 270 7.78 9.82 3.32
N GLY A 271 9.07 10.02 3.04
CA GLY A 271 9.70 11.35 2.83
C GLY A 271 9.50 11.95 1.43
N THR A 272 8.35 11.72 0.78
CA THR A 272 8.05 12.21 -0.57
C THR A 272 6.81 13.11 -0.59
N LYS A 273 6.56 13.78 -1.74
CA LYS A 273 5.38 14.64 -1.92
C LYS A 273 4.04 13.88 -1.86
N GLN A 274 4.04 12.57 -1.99
CA GLN A 274 2.87 11.67 -1.93
C GLN A 274 2.88 10.75 -0.70
N GLY A 275 3.93 10.80 0.11
CA GLY A 275 4.06 10.04 1.35
C GLY A 275 3.43 10.73 2.54
N ALA A 276 3.31 10.02 3.67
CA ALA A 276 2.72 10.53 4.91
C ALA A 276 3.50 11.72 5.52
N GLY A 277 4.79 11.88 5.17
CA GLY A 277 5.60 13.03 5.55
C GLY A 277 5.30 14.31 4.76
N SER A 278 4.38 14.29 3.79
CA SER A 278 3.99 15.48 3.04
C SER A 278 2.83 16.23 3.71
N PRO A 279 2.71 17.55 3.51
CA PRO A 279 1.59 18.33 4.05
C PRO A 279 0.29 18.20 3.23
N VAL A 280 0.19 17.25 2.27
CA VAL A 280 -0.93 17.19 1.33
C VAL A 280 -2.28 17.03 2.03
N LEU A 281 -2.38 16.12 3.01
CA LEU A 281 -3.62 15.90 3.76
C LEU A 281 -3.99 17.13 4.61
N SER A 282 -3.02 17.69 5.34
CA SER A 282 -3.20 18.91 6.14
C SER A 282 -3.72 20.07 5.28
N ASN A 283 -3.09 20.30 4.13
CA ASN A 283 -3.49 21.36 3.19
C ASN A 283 -4.92 21.17 2.66
N VAL A 284 -5.32 19.96 2.35
CA VAL A 284 -6.67 19.66 1.88
C VAL A 284 -7.70 19.86 2.99
N ILE A 285 -7.44 19.38 4.20
CA ILE A 285 -8.33 19.59 5.36
C ILE A 285 -8.50 21.08 5.63
N GLN A 286 -7.42 21.87 5.63
CA GLN A 286 -7.50 23.32 5.82
C GLN A 286 -8.37 23.97 4.76
N ARG A 287 -8.15 23.67 3.47
CA ARG A 287 -8.95 24.20 2.35
C ARG A 287 -10.44 23.82 2.46
N MET A 288 -10.75 22.62 2.92
CA MET A 288 -12.11 22.18 3.18
C MET A 288 -12.77 23.01 4.29
N VAL A 289 -12.08 23.22 5.41
CA VAL A 289 -12.56 24.05 6.53
C VAL A 289 -12.79 25.49 6.06
N GLU A 290 -11.87 26.07 5.30
CA GLU A 290 -11.99 27.41 4.74
C GLU A 290 -13.17 27.53 3.76
N SER A 291 -13.40 26.50 2.93
CA SER A 291 -14.54 26.46 2.00
C SER A 291 -15.90 26.43 2.72
N GLN A 292 -15.93 25.98 3.97
CA GLN A 292 -17.11 26.00 4.86
C GLN A 292 -17.21 27.30 5.68
N GLY A 293 -16.40 28.32 5.38
CA GLY A 293 -16.39 29.61 6.07
C GLY A 293 -15.53 29.65 7.34
N GLY A 294 -14.77 28.60 7.63
CA GLY A 294 -13.80 28.53 8.73
C GLY A 294 -12.52 29.34 8.42
N ASN A 295 -11.70 29.50 9.43
CA ASN A 295 -10.37 30.10 9.35
C ASN A 295 -9.32 29.12 9.94
N TYR A 296 -8.05 29.54 10.07
CA TYR A 296 -7.00 28.72 10.63
C TYR A 296 -7.30 28.24 12.06
N ASP A 297 -7.91 29.08 12.92
CA ASP A 297 -8.36 28.65 14.25
C ASP A 297 -9.44 27.54 14.16
N ALA A 298 -10.38 27.67 13.23
CA ALA A 298 -11.38 26.62 12.97
C ALA A 298 -10.75 25.31 12.48
N PHE A 299 -9.71 25.39 11.65
CA PHE A 299 -8.90 24.23 11.25
C PHE A 299 -8.22 23.56 12.44
N CYS A 300 -7.53 24.32 13.31
CA CYS A 300 -6.90 23.76 14.50
C CYS A 300 -7.92 23.09 15.44
N ARG A 301 -9.10 23.72 15.63
CA ARG A 301 -10.18 23.14 16.43
C ARG A 301 -10.78 21.87 15.79
N ALA A 302 -10.83 21.83 14.48
CA ALA A 302 -11.25 20.62 13.75
C ALA A 302 -10.30 19.46 14.01
N LEU A 303 -8.98 19.70 13.91
CA LEU A 303 -7.97 18.65 14.17
C LEU A 303 -8.03 18.13 15.61
N ALA A 304 -8.20 19.01 16.60
CA ALA A 304 -8.34 18.65 18.00
C ALA A 304 -9.58 17.79 18.32
N LYS A 305 -10.56 17.75 17.43
CA LYS A 305 -11.78 16.92 17.51
C LYS A 305 -11.72 15.69 16.60
N SER A 306 -10.69 15.58 15.80
CA SER A 306 -10.51 14.50 14.84
C SER A 306 -9.85 13.29 15.45
N PHE A 307 -10.04 12.13 14.84
CA PHE A 307 -9.35 10.90 15.22
C PHE A 307 -8.80 10.18 13.98
N LEU A 308 -7.57 9.69 14.10
CA LEU A 308 -6.85 8.97 13.06
C LEU A 308 -6.69 7.50 13.43
N VAL A 309 -7.12 6.61 12.57
CA VAL A 309 -6.73 5.20 12.59
C VAL A 309 -5.65 5.01 11.52
N SER A 310 -4.41 4.89 11.96
CA SER A 310 -3.27 4.56 11.11
C SER A 310 -3.23 3.05 10.96
N ALA A 311 -3.63 2.57 9.79
CA ALA A 311 -3.79 1.16 9.47
C ALA A 311 -2.64 0.68 8.59
N ASP A 312 -1.85 -0.21 9.13
CA ASP A 312 -0.71 -0.85 8.50
C ASP A 312 -0.52 -2.22 9.15
N ASN A 313 -0.33 -3.26 8.36
CA ASN A 313 -0.34 -4.63 8.86
C ASN A 313 0.67 -4.87 10.00
N ALA A 314 0.43 -5.89 10.81
CA ALA A 314 1.26 -6.28 11.94
C ALA A 314 1.84 -7.67 11.76
N HIS A 315 2.85 -8.02 12.55
CA HIS A 315 3.46 -9.36 12.50
C HIS A 315 2.64 -10.35 13.32
N ALA A 316 2.11 -11.38 12.65
CA ALA A 316 1.47 -12.51 13.33
C ALA A 316 2.51 -13.38 14.05
N PHE A 317 2.12 -13.96 15.18
CA PHE A 317 2.94 -14.97 15.87
C PHE A 317 3.27 -16.15 14.95
N HIS A 318 4.56 -16.39 14.77
CA HIS A 318 5.04 -17.48 13.92
C HIS A 318 5.32 -18.73 14.76
N PRO A 319 4.59 -19.85 14.54
CA PRO A 319 4.66 -21.02 15.43
C PRO A 319 6.03 -21.69 15.49
N ASN A 320 6.86 -21.51 14.44
CA ASN A 320 8.21 -22.09 14.39
C ASN A 320 9.30 -21.20 14.98
N TYR A 321 8.98 -19.94 15.38
CA TYR A 321 9.94 -18.94 15.84
C TYR A 321 9.39 -18.16 17.04
N ALA A 322 8.79 -18.86 18.00
CA ALA A 322 8.14 -18.26 19.16
C ALA A 322 9.07 -17.34 19.97
N GLU A 323 10.38 -17.66 20.00
CA GLU A 323 11.38 -16.87 20.70
C GLU A 323 11.67 -15.48 20.10
N LYS A 324 11.13 -15.19 18.93
CA LYS A 324 11.24 -13.86 18.29
C LYS A 324 10.17 -12.86 18.71
N TYR A 325 9.16 -13.33 19.45
CA TYR A 325 7.99 -12.54 19.81
C TYR A 325 7.98 -12.22 21.30
N ASP A 326 7.27 -11.14 21.65
CA ASP A 326 6.95 -10.85 23.05
C ASP A 326 6.14 -12.02 23.64
N PRO A 327 6.46 -12.50 24.85
CA PRO A 327 5.83 -13.70 25.39
C PRO A 327 4.33 -13.58 25.69
N THR A 328 3.78 -12.36 25.78
CA THR A 328 2.40 -12.10 26.19
C THR A 328 1.62 -11.19 25.25
N ASN A 329 2.30 -10.43 24.36
CA ASN A 329 1.68 -9.44 23.46
C ASN A 329 2.02 -9.74 21.99
N HIS A 330 1.65 -10.91 21.51
CA HIS A 330 1.85 -11.37 20.15
C HIS A 330 0.50 -11.77 19.51
N PRO A 331 0.10 -11.11 18.42
CA PRO A 331 -1.19 -11.40 17.80
C PRO A 331 -1.14 -12.70 16.98
N SER A 332 -2.25 -13.43 17.02
CA SER A 332 -2.46 -14.64 16.23
C SER A 332 -3.40 -14.37 15.06
N LEU A 333 -3.24 -15.12 13.96
CA LEU A 333 -4.16 -15.10 12.83
C LEU A 333 -5.57 -15.55 13.24
N GLY A 334 -6.60 -14.86 12.76
CA GLY A 334 -8.00 -15.20 12.99
C GLY A 334 -8.59 -14.65 14.30
N TYR A 335 -7.85 -13.85 15.06
CA TYR A 335 -8.31 -13.26 16.32
C TYR A 335 -8.53 -11.74 16.25
N GLY A 336 -8.73 -11.22 15.05
CA GLY A 336 -9.05 -9.82 14.77
C GLY A 336 -7.83 -8.88 14.71
N PRO A 337 -8.09 -7.59 14.43
CA PRO A 337 -7.05 -6.58 14.34
C PRO A 337 -6.30 -6.42 15.65
N CYS A 338 -5.05 -5.95 15.54
CA CYS A 338 -4.23 -5.65 16.70
C CYS A 338 -3.87 -4.16 16.78
N ILE A 339 -3.79 -3.65 18.02
CA ILE A 339 -3.28 -2.34 18.37
C ILE A 339 -1.76 -2.46 18.52
N LYS A 340 -1.01 -1.63 17.82
CA LYS A 340 0.45 -1.59 17.89
C LYS A 340 0.90 -0.65 19.00
N ILE A 341 1.70 -1.13 19.95
CA ILE A 341 2.25 -0.35 21.08
C ILE A 341 3.78 -0.41 21.05
N ASN A 342 4.42 0.74 21.25
CA ASN A 342 5.88 0.82 21.32
C ASN A 342 6.33 1.92 22.29
N ALA A 343 7.15 1.56 23.27
CA ALA A 343 7.67 2.50 24.29
C ALA A 343 8.60 3.58 23.72
N ASN A 344 9.19 3.37 22.53
CA ASN A 344 10.03 4.36 21.85
C ASN A 344 9.24 5.23 20.87
N CYS A 345 7.90 5.27 21.00
CA CYS A 345 6.99 6.08 20.18
C CYS A 345 7.16 5.86 18.66
N LYS A 346 7.46 4.61 18.26
CA LYS A 346 7.45 4.22 16.84
C LYS A 346 6.03 4.12 16.28
N TYR A 347 5.04 4.02 17.15
CA TYR A 347 3.61 4.08 16.90
C TYR A 347 3.02 5.25 17.66
N MET A 348 1.96 5.86 17.11
CA MET A 348 1.26 6.98 17.75
C MET A 348 0.32 6.54 18.89
N SER A 349 0.07 5.24 19.02
CA SER A 349 -0.85 4.68 19.99
C SER A 349 -0.44 4.95 21.44
N ASP A 350 -1.42 5.33 22.26
CA ASP A 350 -1.32 5.43 23.71
C ASP A 350 -2.51 4.73 24.40
N ALA A 351 -2.64 4.85 25.71
CA ALA A 351 -3.71 4.20 26.45
C ALA A 351 -5.11 4.75 26.11
N HIS A 352 -5.21 6.07 25.80
CA HIS A 352 -6.47 6.70 25.45
C HIS A 352 -6.95 6.25 24.07
N SER A 353 -6.11 6.37 23.06
CA SER A 353 -6.43 5.98 21.70
C SER A 353 -6.65 4.47 21.55
N ALA A 354 -5.89 3.66 22.29
CA ALA A 354 -6.13 2.21 22.38
C ALA A 354 -7.47 1.86 22.98
N ALA A 355 -7.93 2.59 24.02
CA ALA A 355 -9.23 2.39 24.62
C ALA A 355 -10.37 2.69 23.65
N ILE A 356 -10.24 3.76 22.85
CA ILE A 356 -11.19 4.12 21.78
C ILE A 356 -11.29 2.98 20.77
N PHE A 357 -10.16 2.51 20.22
CA PHE A 357 -10.17 1.45 19.21
C PHE A 357 -10.73 0.13 19.75
N LYS A 358 -10.44 -0.23 21.01
CA LYS A 358 -11.06 -1.40 21.66
C LYS A 358 -12.56 -1.28 21.76
N ALA A 359 -13.07 -0.10 22.11
CA ALA A 359 -14.51 0.15 22.15
C ALA A 359 -15.14 -0.03 20.75
N LEU A 360 -14.52 0.53 19.70
CA LEU A 360 -14.96 0.35 18.31
C LEU A 360 -14.97 -1.13 17.89
N CYS A 361 -13.95 -1.89 18.25
CA CYS A 361 -13.93 -3.34 18.00
C CYS A 361 -15.10 -4.06 18.71
N ALA A 362 -15.35 -3.73 19.98
CA ALA A 362 -16.45 -4.33 20.74
C ALA A 362 -17.82 -3.99 20.13
N GLU A 363 -18.04 -2.75 19.72
CA GLU A 363 -19.26 -2.29 19.04
C GLU A 363 -19.46 -2.96 17.68
N ALA A 364 -18.36 -3.16 16.93
CA ALA A 364 -18.37 -3.88 15.67
C ALA A 364 -18.52 -5.41 15.80
N GLY A 365 -18.49 -5.93 17.04
CA GLY A 365 -18.49 -7.38 17.29
C GLY A 365 -17.21 -8.08 16.84
N SER A 366 -16.09 -7.37 16.82
CA SER A 366 -14.77 -7.86 16.44
C SER A 366 -13.90 -8.14 17.67
N PRO A 367 -13.16 -9.26 17.75
CA PRO A 367 -12.08 -9.40 18.70
C PRO A 367 -10.99 -8.34 18.44
N CYS A 368 -10.13 -8.09 19.42
CA CYS A 368 -9.03 -7.14 19.32
C CYS A 368 -7.82 -7.66 20.11
N GLN A 369 -6.64 -7.50 19.54
CA GLN A 369 -5.39 -7.97 20.11
C GLN A 369 -4.41 -6.81 20.32
N TYR A 370 -3.28 -7.10 20.95
CA TYR A 370 -2.14 -6.18 21.06
C TYR A 370 -0.92 -6.76 20.35
N PHE A 371 -0.15 -5.89 19.74
CA PHE A 371 1.19 -6.17 19.22
C PHE A 371 2.22 -5.29 19.91
N VAL A 372 3.20 -5.94 20.54
CA VAL A 372 4.41 -5.30 21.08
C VAL A 372 5.62 -6.06 20.54
N ASN A 373 6.65 -5.38 20.10
CA ASN A 373 7.88 -6.02 19.67
C ASN A 373 8.55 -6.76 20.84
N HIS A 374 9.20 -7.90 20.56
CA HIS A 374 10.17 -8.47 21.49
C HIS A 374 11.23 -7.39 21.82
N SER A 375 11.58 -7.25 23.12
CA SER A 375 12.42 -6.13 23.59
C SER A 375 13.80 -6.04 22.92
N ASP A 376 14.35 -7.15 22.45
CA ASP A 376 15.65 -7.21 21.75
C ASP A 376 15.50 -7.08 20.23
N VAL A 377 14.27 -6.93 19.69
CA VAL A 377 14.00 -6.77 18.26
C VAL A 377 13.64 -5.33 17.97
N ALA A 378 14.43 -4.67 17.13
CA ALA A 378 14.10 -3.32 16.67
C ALA A 378 12.82 -3.36 15.81
N GLY A 379 11.79 -2.66 16.24
CA GLY A 379 10.56 -2.48 15.49
C GLY A 379 10.72 -1.48 14.33
N GLY A 380 9.89 -1.64 13.31
CA GLY A 380 9.66 -0.63 12.26
C GLY A 380 8.91 0.59 12.81
N SER A 381 8.66 1.54 11.95
CA SER A 381 7.76 2.69 12.13
C SER A 381 6.58 2.52 11.18
N THR A 382 5.53 3.30 11.37
CA THR A 382 4.34 3.28 10.52
C THR A 382 3.97 4.70 10.10
N LEU A 383 2.86 4.83 9.34
CA LEU A 383 2.31 6.12 8.91
C LEU A 383 1.98 7.04 10.08
N GLY A 384 1.45 6.50 11.20
CA GLY A 384 0.86 7.27 12.29
C GLY A 384 1.81 8.28 12.91
N ASN A 385 2.98 7.84 13.37
CA ASN A 385 3.95 8.74 13.99
C ASN A 385 4.57 9.75 13.00
N ILE A 386 4.56 9.46 11.69
CA ILE A 386 5.01 10.41 10.66
C ILE A 386 3.92 11.46 10.40
N LEU A 387 2.66 11.04 10.32
CA LEU A 387 1.51 11.94 10.14
C LEU A 387 1.36 12.93 11.28
N THR A 388 1.62 12.54 12.53
CA THR A 388 1.58 13.47 13.68
C THR A 388 2.62 14.61 13.57
N GLY A 389 3.65 14.44 12.77
CA GLY A 389 4.57 15.53 12.42
C GLY A 389 4.02 16.52 11.39
N GLN A 390 2.91 16.18 10.69
CA GLN A 390 2.29 17.01 9.66
C GLN A 390 0.94 17.58 10.09
N ILE A 391 0.22 16.88 10.97
CA ILE A 391 -1.09 17.28 11.50
C ILE A 391 -1.16 16.99 12.99
N ASP A 392 -1.68 17.93 13.77
CA ASP A 392 -1.88 17.81 15.22
C ASP A 392 -3.19 17.05 15.50
N ILE A 393 -3.13 15.72 15.46
CA ILE A 393 -4.29 14.83 15.56
C ILE A 393 -4.03 13.67 16.51
N GLU A 394 -5.05 13.30 17.28
CA GLU A 394 -5.03 12.08 18.08
C GLU A 394 -5.31 10.84 17.20
N GLY A 395 -4.71 9.69 17.55
CA GLY A 395 -4.99 8.47 16.81
C GLY A 395 -4.31 7.22 17.37
N VAL A 396 -4.50 6.14 16.64
CA VAL A 396 -4.04 4.80 17.01
C VAL A 396 -3.43 4.09 15.79
N ASP A 397 -2.31 3.40 15.98
CA ASP A 397 -1.74 2.49 15.00
C ASP A 397 -2.29 1.08 15.19
N VAL A 398 -2.88 0.55 14.14
CA VAL A 398 -3.52 -0.78 14.12
C VAL A 398 -3.12 -1.56 12.87
N GLY A 399 -3.39 -2.87 12.87
CA GLY A 399 -3.21 -3.68 11.67
C GLY A 399 -3.71 -5.09 11.82
N ASN A 400 -3.92 -5.77 10.71
CA ASN A 400 -4.15 -7.21 10.73
C ASN A 400 -2.83 -7.96 10.86
N PRO A 401 -2.79 -9.04 11.65
CA PRO A 401 -1.60 -9.86 11.73
C PRO A 401 -1.33 -10.60 10.42
N LEU A 402 -0.07 -10.57 9.94
CA LEU A 402 0.40 -11.31 8.78
C LEU A 402 1.60 -12.17 9.12
N LEU A 403 1.70 -13.34 8.49
CA LEU A 403 2.93 -14.12 8.40
C LEU A 403 3.66 -13.78 7.09
N ALA A 404 4.97 -13.90 7.12
CA ALA A 404 5.84 -13.66 5.97
C ALA A 404 5.67 -12.26 5.33
N MET A 405 5.38 -11.23 6.13
CA MET A 405 5.35 -9.84 5.68
C MET A 405 6.60 -9.50 4.86
N HIS A 406 6.44 -8.74 3.76
CA HIS A 406 7.48 -8.42 2.77
C HIS A 406 8.01 -9.59 1.92
N SER A 407 7.44 -10.79 2.04
CA SER A 407 7.67 -11.85 1.06
C SER A 407 6.93 -11.57 -0.23
N VAL A 408 7.37 -12.20 -1.32
CA VAL A 408 6.64 -12.14 -2.62
C VAL A 408 5.21 -12.64 -2.49
N ARG A 409 4.94 -13.49 -1.50
CA ARG A 409 3.62 -13.92 -1.03
C ARG A 409 3.59 -13.94 0.49
N GLU A 410 2.57 -13.33 1.03
CA GLU A 410 2.30 -13.20 2.45
C GLU A 410 1.09 -14.04 2.83
N THR A 411 0.90 -14.26 4.12
CA THR A 411 -0.24 -15.03 4.63
C THR A 411 -1.01 -14.21 5.65
N GLY A 412 -2.29 -13.99 5.37
CA GLY A 412 -3.25 -13.35 6.26
C GLY A 412 -4.39 -14.29 6.65
N SER A 413 -5.33 -13.79 7.45
CA SER A 413 -6.56 -14.50 7.80
C SER A 413 -7.78 -13.86 7.15
N VAL A 414 -8.70 -14.70 6.68
CA VAL A 414 -10.01 -14.30 6.16
C VAL A 414 -10.80 -13.54 7.22
N ASP A 415 -10.87 -14.07 8.44
CA ASP A 415 -11.64 -13.47 9.54
C ASP A 415 -11.07 -12.12 9.97
N ASP A 416 -9.75 -11.97 10.00
CA ASP A 416 -9.12 -10.71 10.39
C ASP A 416 -9.46 -9.59 9.40
N HIS A 417 -9.44 -9.87 8.09
CA HIS A 417 -9.79 -8.90 7.08
C HIS A 417 -11.27 -8.47 7.15
N ILE A 418 -12.17 -9.44 7.31
CA ILE A 418 -13.61 -9.18 7.48
C ILE A 418 -13.87 -8.34 8.75
N ASN A 419 -13.19 -8.66 9.84
CA ASN A 419 -13.32 -7.92 11.10
C ASN A 419 -12.78 -6.49 10.97
N MET A 420 -11.66 -6.27 10.29
CA MET A 420 -11.14 -4.92 10.07
C MET A 420 -12.12 -4.06 9.28
N ILE A 421 -12.74 -4.59 8.22
CA ILE A 421 -13.78 -3.86 7.47
C ILE A 421 -14.96 -3.47 8.38
N LYS A 422 -15.41 -4.38 9.27
CA LYS A 422 -16.49 -4.07 10.23
C LYS A 422 -16.09 -2.95 11.18
N VAL A 423 -14.87 -2.97 11.71
CA VAL A 423 -14.36 -1.95 12.63
C VAL A 423 -14.25 -0.59 11.94
N PHE A 424 -13.74 -0.54 10.70
CA PHE A 424 -13.66 0.71 9.95
C PHE A 424 -15.05 1.27 9.58
N LYS A 425 -16.01 0.41 9.25
CA LYS A 425 -17.42 0.84 9.06
C LYS A 425 -18.02 1.38 10.35
N GLN A 426 -17.77 0.74 11.50
CA GLN A 426 -18.20 1.23 12.81
C GLN A 426 -17.52 2.57 13.14
N PHE A 427 -16.26 2.75 12.81
CA PHE A 427 -15.56 4.01 13.03
C PHE A 427 -16.12 5.15 12.19
N PHE A 428 -16.52 4.89 10.97
CA PHE A 428 -17.09 5.90 10.06
C PHE A 428 -18.58 6.21 10.31
N SER A 429 -19.30 5.34 11.01
CA SER A 429 -20.71 5.52 11.36
C SER A 429 -21.02 6.57 12.47
#